data_aa15cb7910b301beb1aefc415c069220
#
_entry.id   aa15cb7910b301beb1aefc415c069220
#
_cell.length_a   1.000
_cell.length_b   1.000
_cell.length_c   1.000
_cell.angle_alpha   90.00
_cell.angle_beta   90.00
_cell.angle_gamma   90.00
#
_symmetry.space_group_name_H-M   'P 1'
#
loop_
_entity.id
_entity.type
_entity.pdbx_description
1 polymer ?
#
loop_
_entity_poly.entity_id
_entity_poly.type
_entity_poly.pdbx_seq_one_letter_code
_entity_poly.pdbx_strand_id
1 'polypeptide(L)'
;MKIISRFALATMVALIMTACGGNDTTYQYKTQYLPVQLVGSEKWSILDINSGEVVVKDAFDKAPSPIVAGMFYVVNEDGSYDYYDVTAPTTPVAGHFGSVTSFSDDGVAVCSRVGGSLCVIDRKGQVVKELPKEISQCSMFARGMAAFQNDNGSWGYINTSGDTIVPANYSSANMFLYNDYAMVIDENQANDSIVSFTIIDKAGKVMFTGSSAEYQPVQPYFINGVLPVVKGDSLVCLNPEGKEVPNPVDDSEKVEKGGYDDYSRTPSGDYIVIKDKKAGMVDKNNKVLIPIEHDNLIDINGERLIAVEGDIYHIIDRNGNAVGNVKFNNAHVSEDNPYATRGFIDTDLAAASLMMLFDETSACGANANTTLMDMNGMLSTDARMYAGSNTLVMPQGPYIIQYVFDREVATANADSTSASFNYDAKVDRVIISMNLNHCPANTEPAIVNKVESRLGTKGFVFARDGIFCSDYLSALTMGYDKGVMSLIYYMHFNESVPQAKNKRN
;
A
#
# COMPACT_ATOMS: atom_id res chain seq x y z
N MET A 1 -27.45 8.81 -20.39
CA MET A 1 -26.77 8.24 -19.21
C MET A 1 -25.79 7.18 -19.73
N LYS A 2 -24.52 7.52 -19.89
CA LYS A 2 -23.49 6.58 -20.37
C LYS A 2 -23.01 5.80 -19.16
N ILE A 3 -23.19 4.49 -19.19
CA ILE A 3 -22.62 3.57 -18.23
C ILE A 3 -21.11 3.55 -18.48
N ILE A 4 -20.35 4.24 -17.63
CA ILE A 4 -18.89 4.09 -17.59
C ILE A 4 -18.64 2.68 -17.07
N SER A 5 -17.91 1.86 -17.82
CA SER A 5 -17.65 0.48 -17.46
C SER A 5 -16.93 0.45 -16.10
N ARG A 6 -17.32 -0.48 -15.25
CA ARG A 6 -16.80 -0.63 -13.87
C ARG A 6 -15.28 -0.85 -13.81
N PHE A 7 -14.66 -1.21 -14.92
CA PHE A 7 -13.22 -1.27 -15.10
C PHE A 7 -12.55 0.11 -15.18
N ALA A 8 -13.25 1.13 -15.68
CA ALA A 8 -12.69 2.48 -15.78
C ALA A 8 -12.50 3.13 -14.39
N LEU A 9 -13.29 2.77 -13.38
CA LEU A 9 -13.16 3.38 -12.05
C LEU A 9 -11.97 2.78 -11.27
N ALA A 10 -11.72 1.47 -11.36
CA ALA A 10 -10.53 0.84 -10.77
C ALA A 10 -9.25 1.30 -11.49
N THR A 11 -9.31 1.45 -12.81
CA THR A 11 -8.22 2.01 -13.62
C THR A 11 -8.02 3.50 -13.34
N MET A 12 -9.11 4.26 -13.09
CA MET A 12 -9.03 5.67 -12.69
C MET A 12 -8.37 5.85 -11.33
N VAL A 13 -8.69 5.01 -10.34
CA VAL A 13 -8.03 5.05 -9.02
C VAL A 13 -6.54 4.68 -9.14
N ALA A 14 -6.17 3.73 -9.98
CA ALA A 14 -4.77 3.41 -10.25
C ALA A 14 -4.05 4.53 -11.03
N LEU A 15 -4.69 5.14 -12.04
CA LEU A 15 -4.17 6.30 -12.76
C LEU A 15 -4.03 7.54 -11.87
N ILE A 16 -4.94 7.74 -10.92
CA ILE A 16 -4.93 8.87 -9.99
C ILE A 16 -3.74 8.79 -9.02
N MET A 17 -3.38 7.59 -8.58
CA MET A 17 -2.20 7.38 -7.72
C MET A 17 -0.89 7.70 -8.45
N THR A 18 -0.86 7.66 -9.77
CA THR A 18 0.29 8.01 -10.59
C THR A 18 0.32 9.48 -11.02
N ALA A 19 -0.84 10.13 -11.13
CA ALA A 19 -0.94 11.51 -11.62
C ALA A 19 -0.63 12.60 -10.57
N CYS A 20 -0.58 12.26 -9.29
CA CYS A 20 -0.38 13.23 -8.21
C CYS A 20 1.07 13.30 -7.69
N GLY A 21 2.04 12.75 -8.39
CA GLY A 21 3.45 12.83 -8.02
C GLY A 21 4.10 14.15 -8.49
N GLY A 22 4.17 15.17 -7.70
CA GLY A 22 4.84 16.44 -8.02
C GLY A 22 5.93 16.81 -7.04
N ASN A 23 6.71 17.80 -7.42
CA ASN A 23 7.88 18.38 -6.77
C ASN A 23 7.69 18.83 -5.31
N ASP A 24 6.89 18.17 -4.51
CA ASP A 24 6.92 18.46 -3.10
C ASP A 24 8.16 17.75 -2.50
N THR A 25 9.16 18.55 -2.17
CA THR A 25 10.42 18.15 -1.54
C THR A 25 10.24 17.50 -0.17
N THR A 26 9.06 17.00 0.15
CA THR A 26 8.54 16.96 1.49
C THR A 26 8.75 15.68 2.24
N TYR A 27 8.89 14.54 1.63
CA TYR A 27 9.30 13.33 2.33
C TYR A 27 10.03 12.39 1.37
N GLN A 28 11.13 12.88 0.84
CA GLN A 28 12.12 11.99 0.26
C GLN A 28 12.94 11.45 1.43
N TYR A 29 12.79 10.17 1.73
CA TYR A 29 13.85 9.50 2.45
C TYR A 29 15.14 9.78 1.67
N LYS A 30 16.06 10.48 2.30
CA LYS A 30 17.44 10.56 1.78
C LYS A 30 18.10 9.22 2.01
N THR A 31 17.51 8.20 1.41
CA THR A 31 18.01 6.82 1.48
C THR A 31 19.35 6.81 0.78
N GLN A 32 20.40 6.68 1.56
CA GLN A 32 21.75 6.46 1.06
C GLN A 32 22.09 4.97 1.02
N TYR A 33 21.49 4.20 1.90
CA TYR A 33 21.82 2.80 2.11
C TYR A 33 20.62 1.92 1.82
N LEU A 34 20.86 0.81 1.12
CA LEU A 34 19.83 -0.13 0.71
C LEU A 34 20.18 -1.52 1.22
N PRO A 35 19.32 -2.17 2.02
CA PRO A 35 19.45 -3.59 2.30
C PRO A 35 19.22 -4.39 1.02
N VAL A 36 20.17 -5.25 0.68
CA VAL A 36 20.13 -6.07 -0.55
C VAL A 36 20.55 -7.49 -0.26
N GLN A 37 20.06 -8.43 -1.05
CA GLN A 37 20.55 -9.80 -1.08
C GLN A 37 21.36 -9.96 -2.36
N LEU A 38 22.67 -10.17 -2.20
CA LEU A 38 23.60 -10.27 -3.33
C LEU A 38 23.34 -11.55 -4.13
N VAL A 39 23.57 -11.51 -5.43
CA VAL A 39 23.44 -12.70 -6.28
C VAL A 39 24.33 -13.82 -5.74
N GLY A 40 23.71 -14.96 -5.45
CA GLY A 40 24.38 -16.15 -4.91
C GLY A 40 24.59 -16.13 -3.39
N SER A 41 24.03 -15.15 -2.67
CA SER A 41 24.01 -15.11 -1.20
C SER A 41 22.61 -15.34 -0.67
N GLU A 42 22.51 -16.10 0.42
CA GLU A 42 21.27 -16.24 1.20
C GLU A 42 21.15 -15.15 2.29
N LYS A 43 22.24 -14.41 2.54
CA LYS A 43 22.30 -13.38 3.58
C LYS A 43 22.11 -12.00 3.00
N TRP A 44 21.63 -11.10 3.87
CA TRP A 44 21.45 -9.71 3.54
C TRP A 44 22.73 -8.89 3.79
N SER A 45 22.93 -7.97 2.89
CA SER A 45 24.03 -7.00 2.85
C SER A 45 23.47 -5.58 2.84
N ILE A 46 24.31 -4.58 3.08
CA ILE A 46 23.93 -3.18 2.92
C ILE A 46 24.78 -2.56 1.82
N LEU A 47 24.12 -1.93 0.86
CA LEU A 47 24.70 -1.25 -0.29
C LEU A 47 24.60 0.26 -0.09
N ASP A 48 25.67 1.00 -0.32
CA ASP A 48 25.64 2.45 -0.50
C ASP A 48 25.25 2.73 -1.96
N ILE A 49 24.06 3.31 -2.16
CA ILE A 49 23.51 3.56 -3.50
C ILE A 49 24.18 4.73 -4.22
N ASN A 50 24.97 5.56 -3.53
CA ASN A 50 25.68 6.66 -4.15
C ASN A 50 27.00 6.19 -4.76
N SER A 51 27.73 5.33 -4.07
CA SER A 51 28.99 4.75 -4.56
C SER A 51 28.77 3.45 -5.34
N GLY A 52 27.65 2.73 -5.10
CA GLY A 52 27.42 1.39 -5.63
C GLY A 52 28.29 0.33 -4.95
N GLU A 53 28.81 0.59 -3.75
CA GLU A 53 29.67 -0.33 -3.00
C GLU A 53 28.91 -1.02 -1.86
N VAL A 54 29.23 -2.27 -1.59
CA VAL A 54 28.72 -3.00 -0.44
C VAL A 54 29.47 -2.54 0.81
N VAL A 55 28.77 -1.85 1.73
CA VAL A 55 29.35 -1.35 2.99
C VAL A 55 29.26 -2.40 4.11
N VAL A 56 28.29 -3.29 4.04
CA VAL A 56 28.12 -4.41 4.97
C VAL A 56 27.80 -5.65 4.16
N LYS A 57 28.65 -6.67 4.22
CA LYS A 57 28.51 -7.86 3.37
C LYS A 57 28.04 -9.06 4.18
N ASP A 58 26.97 -9.72 3.69
CA ASP A 58 26.47 -11.02 4.17
C ASP A 58 26.33 -11.13 5.70
N ALA A 59 25.84 -10.03 6.33
CA ALA A 59 25.84 -9.88 7.78
C ALA A 59 24.55 -10.33 8.45
N PHE A 60 23.41 -10.35 7.73
CA PHE A 60 22.11 -10.57 8.33
C PHE A 60 21.41 -11.77 7.69
N ASP A 61 20.83 -12.64 8.52
CA ASP A 61 20.05 -13.80 8.07
C ASP A 61 18.62 -13.39 7.66
N LYS A 62 18.11 -12.30 8.23
CA LYS A 62 16.82 -11.70 7.88
C LYS A 62 17.02 -10.31 7.30
N ALA A 63 16.06 -9.89 6.46
CA ALA A 63 16.09 -8.56 5.86
C ALA A 63 16.17 -7.48 6.94
N PRO A 64 17.17 -6.59 6.94
CA PRO A 64 17.12 -5.36 7.72
C PRO A 64 15.94 -4.51 7.27
N SER A 65 15.37 -3.72 8.18
CA SER A 65 14.37 -2.71 7.80
C SER A 65 14.96 -1.72 6.79
N PRO A 66 14.14 -0.94 6.09
CA PRO A 66 14.62 0.22 5.37
C PRO A 66 15.52 1.09 6.25
N ILE A 67 16.58 1.65 5.68
CA ILE A 67 17.57 2.43 6.41
C ILE A 67 17.22 3.91 6.31
N VAL A 68 16.76 4.48 7.41
CA VAL A 68 16.37 5.90 7.49
C VAL A 68 17.32 6.62 8.44
N ALA A 69 17.82 7.78 8.02
CA ALA A 69 18.82 8.55 8.79
C ALA A 69 20.02 7.70 9.27
N GLY A 70 20.39 6.66 8.53
CA GLY A 70 21.47 5.73 8.87
C GLY A 70 21.09 4.68 9.92
N MET A 71 19.84 4.61 10.36
CA MET A 71 19.35 3.66 11.34
C MET A 71 18.44 2.61 10.70
N PHE A 72 18.51 1.38 11.21
CA PHE A 72 17.65 0.28 10.81
C PHE A 72 17.42 -0.68 11.99
N TYR A 73 16.46 -1.56 11.86
CA TYR A 73 16.23 -2.65 12.81
C TYR A 73 16.27 -4.00 12.11
N VAL A 74 16.55 -5.03 12.91
CA VAL A 74 16.52 -6.43 12.48
C VAL A 74 15.68 -7.21 13.48
N VAL A 75 14.87 -8.14 12.97
CA VAL A 75 14.10 -9.04 13.81
C VAL A 75 14.98 -10.22 14.24
N ASN A 76 15.04 -10.51 15.54
CA ASN A 76 15.77 -11.62 16.14
C ASN A 76 15.02 -12.95 15.97
N GLU A 77 15.68 -14.07 16.28
CA GLU A 77 15.07 -15.39 16.23
C GLU A 77 13.89 -15.55 17.21
N ASP A 78 13.94 -14.88 18.36
CA ASP A 78 12.87 -14.87 19.37
C ASP A 78 11.70 -13.92 19.04
N GLY A 79 11.76 -13.22 17.91
CA GLY A 79 10.76 -12.27 17.46
C GLY A 79 10.92 -10.86 18.04
N SER A 80 11.92 -10.63 18.89
CA SER A 80 12.29 -9.28 19.33
C SER A 80 13.04 -8.53 18.23
N TYR A 81 13.21 -7.22 18.43
CA TYR A 81 13.85 -6.33 17.46
C TYR A 81 15.05 -5.63 18.10
N ASP A 82 16.13 -5.51 17.31
CA ASP A 82 17.30 -4.72 17.68
C ASP A 82 17.54 -3.62 16.65
N TYR A 83 17.87 -2.42 17.13
CA TYR A 83 18.26 -1.30 16.27
C TYR A 83 19.77 -1.24 16.06
N TYR A 84 20.16 -0.85 14.87
CA TYR A 84 21.56 -0.71 14.42
C TYR A 84 21.79 0.64 13.77
N ASP A 85 23.01 1.13 13.86
CA ASP A 85 23.53 2.24 13.05
C ASP A 85 24.40 1.66 11.92
N VAL A 86 24.23 2.16 10.71
CA VAL A 86 24.96 1.70 9.53
C VAL A 86 26.49 1.88 9.66
N THR A 87 26.94 2.80 10.53
CA THR A 87 28.36 3.01 10.83
C THR A 87 28.94 1.96 11.80
N ALA A 88 28.09 1.23 12.51
CA ALA A 88 28.45 0.14 13.42
C ALA A 88 27.46 -1.04 13.28
N PRO A 89 27.34 -1.62 12.08
CA PRO A 89 26.21 -2.47 11.70
C PRO A 89 26.17 -3.84 12.37
N THR A 90 27.21 -4.23 13.06
CA THR A 90 27.31 -5.52 13.77
C THR A 90 27.05 -5.42 15.27
N THR A 91 26.84 -4.21 15.79
CA THR A 91 26.59 -3.96 17.22
C THR A 91 25.27 -3.22 17.40
N PRO A 92 24.28 -3.82 18.05
CA PRO A 92 23.03 -3.13 18.31
C PRO A 92 23.25 -1.84 19.12
N VAL A 93 22.59 -0.77 18.72
CA VAL A 93 22.54 0.48 19.47
C VAL A 93 21.58 0.31 20.63
N ALA A 94 20.45 -0.33 20.41
CA ALA A 94 19.46 -0.68 21.41
C ALA A 94 18.71 -1.93 20.94
N GLY A 95 18.20 -2.73 21.88
CA GLY A 95 17.62 -4.01 21.52
C GLY A 95 16.63 -4.59 22.52
N HIS A 96 16.13 -5.80 22.16
CA HIS A 96 15.10 -6.56 22.84
C HIS A 96 13.76 -5.81 22.95
N PHE A 97 13.36 -5.16 21.85
CA PHE A 97 12.06 -4.52 21.75
C PHE A 97 10.99 -5.52 21.26
N GLY A 98 9.79 -5.42 21.81
CA GLY A 98 8.63 -6.19 21.36
C GLY A 98 7.95 -5.60 20.11
N SER A 99 8.08 -4.28 19.94
CA SER A 99 7.64 -3.58 18.73
C SER A 99 8.56 -2.39 18.44
N VAL A 100 8.65 -2.03 17.18
CA VAL A 100 9.52 -0.94 16.70
C VAL A 100 8.88 -0.22 15.53
N THR A 101 9.21 1.06 15.36
CA THR A 101 9.02 1.78 14.09
C THR A 101 10.37 2.06 13.45
N SER A 102 10.40 2.37 12.17
CA SER A 102 11.61 2.97 11.57
C SER A 102 11.94 4.29 12.27
N PHE A 103 13.23 4.63 12.30
CA PHE A 103 13.65 5.98 12.66
C PHE A 103 13.12 6.98 11.65
N SER A 104 12.82 8.17 12.09
CA SER A 104 12.52 9.30 11.21
C SER A 104 13.76 10.13 10.92
N ASP A 105 13.67 11.04 9.94
CA ASP A 105 14.71 12.06 9.69
C ASP A 105 14.92 12.98 10.90
N ASP A 106 13.93 13.06 11.81
CA ASP A 106 14.06 13.78 13.08
C ASP A 106 14.97 13.06 14.09
N GLY A 107 15.42 11.84 13.78
CA GLY A 107 16.35 11.06 14.59
C GLY A 107 15.72 10.37 15.79
N VAL A 108 14.44 10.12 15.76
CA VAL A 108 13.69 9.41 16.82
C VAL A 108 12.87 8.27 16.25
N ALA A 109 12.57 7.28 17.11
CA ALA A 109 11.68 6.17 16.79
C ALA A 109 10.76 5.86 17.97
N VAL A 110 9.64 5.19 17.70
CA VAL A 110 8.79 4.62 18.74
C VAL A 110 9.07 3.13 18.86
N CYS A 111 9.20 2.65 20.07
CA CYS A 111 9.37 1.23 20.36
C CYS A 111 8.68 0.84 21.66
N SER A 112 8.49 -0.45 21.87
CA SER A 112 8.10 -0.99 23.19
C SER A 112 9.10 -2.05 23.62
N ARG A 113 9.44 -2.08 24.91
CA ARG A 113 10.13 -3.25 25.49
C ARG A 113 9.17 -4.44 25.47
N VAL A 114 9.71 -5.66 25.43
CA VAL A 114 8.89 -6.87 25.51
C VAL A 114 8.01 -6.83 26.76
N GLY A 115 6.68 -6.78 26.58
CA GLY A 115 5.70 -6.66 27.66
C GLY A 115 5.65 -5.29 28.36
N GLY A 116 6.31 -4.26 27.81
CA GLY A 116 6.35 -2.89 28.32
C GLY A 116 5.49 -1.91 27.57
N SER A 117 5.43 -0.69 28.09
CA SER A 117 4.77 0.44 27.41
C SER A 117 5.61 0.93 26.24
N LEU A 118 4.97 1.70 25.34
CA LEU A 118 5.65 2.40 24.26
C LEU A 118 6.57 3.50 24.82
N CYS A 119 7.66 3.75 24.13
CA CYS A 119 8.55 4.87 24.43
C CYS A 119 9.11 5.46 23.13
N VAL A 120 9.51 6.72 23.21
CA VAL A 120 10.28 7.40 22.16
C VAL A 120 11.76 7.26 22.51
N ILE A 121 12.57 6.84 21.55
CA ILE A 121 14.04 6.73 21.69
C ILE A 121 14.76 7.62 20.67
N ASP A 122 15.98 8.05 21.03
CA ASP A 122 16.89 8.74 20.15
C ASP A 122 17.81 7.75 19.38
N ARG A 123 18.64 8.28 18.48
CA ARG A 123 19.61 7.47 17.69
C ARG A 123 20.68 6.76 18.53
N LYS A 124 20.84 7.12 19.81
CA LYS A 124 21.74 6.43 20.75
C LYS A 124 21.01 5.33 21.53
N GLY A 125 19.73 5.09 21.23
CA GLY A 125 18.89 4.14 21.96
C GLY A 125 18.48 4.63 23.33
N GLN A 126 18.67 5.94 23.64
CA GLN A 126 18.26 6.51 24.91
C GLN A 126 16.79 6.87 24.87
N VAL A 127 16.07 6.55 25.96
CA VAL A 127 14.66 6.90 26.08
C VAL A 127 14.54 8.42 26.23
N VAL A 128 13.89 9.04 25.25
CA VAL A 128 13.50 10.44 25.26
C VAL A 128 12.31 10.61 26.19
N LYS A 129 11.31 9.72 26.06
CA LYS A 129 10.12 9.71 26.89
C LYS A 129 9.44 8.35 26.91
N GLU A 130 9.06 7.90 28.09
CA GLU A 130 8.08 6.82 28.25
C GLU A 130 6.69 7.38 27.93
N LEU A 131 5.95 6.71 27.04
CA LEU A 131 4.60 7.15 26.71
C LEU A 131 3.58 6.66 27.73
N PRO A 132 2.46 7.38 27.92
CA PRO A 132 1.37 6.94 28.79
C PRO A 132 0.92 5.51 28.44
N LYS A 133 0.54 4.73 29.46
CA LYS A 133 0.13 3.33 29.29
C LYS A 133 -1.16 3.19 28.47
N GLU A 134 -1.95 4.25 28.44
CA GLU A 134 -3.18 4.36 27.68
C GLU A 134 -2.93 4.45 26.16
N ILE A 135 -1.68 4.68 25.73
CA ILE A 135 -1.29 4.64 24.32
C ILE A 135 -1.01 3.20 23.92
N SER A 136 -1.93 2.62 23.14
CA SER A 136 -1.86 1.23 22.70
C SER A 136 -0.99 1.02 21.46
N GLN A 137 -0.95 2.03 20.58
CA GLN A 137 -0.08 2.00 19.39
C GLN A 137 0.31 3.41 18.95
N CYS A 138 1.40 3.49 18.19
CA CYS A 138 1.91 4.75 17.67
C CYS A 138 2.54 4.49 16.28
N SER A 139 2.30 5.40 15.34
CA SER A 139 2.97 5.38 14.04
C SER A 139 4.44 5.78 14.17
N MET A 140 5.22 5.57 13.11
CA MET A 140 6.51 6.24 12.99
C MET A 140 6.33 7.76 12.96
N PHE A 141 7.39 8.48 13.32
CA PHE A 141 7.41 9.92 13.17
C PHE A 141 7.53 10.33 11.69
N ALA A 142 6.77 11.32 11.32
CA ALA A 142 6.87 11.99 10.03
C ALA A 142 6.76 13.50 10.26
N ARG A 143 7.76 14.26 9.80
CA ARG A 143 7.80 15.73 9.93
C ARG A 143 7.60 16.21 11.39
N GLY A 144 8.16 15.49 12.33
CA GLY A 144 8.13 15.83 13.75
C GLY A 144 6.87 15.41 14.49
N MET A 145 5.96 14.67 13.86
CA MET A 145 4.70 14.20 14.46
C MET A 145 4.52 12.70 14.28
N ALA A 146 3.94 12.03 15.26
CA ALA A 146 3.48 10.65 15.15
C ALA A 146 2.03 10.54 15.58
N ALA A 147 1.21 9.83 14.81
CA ALA A 147 -0.14 9.51 15.21
C ALA A 147 -0.12 8.41 16.27
N PHE A 148 -0.91 8.54 17.31
CA PHE A 148 -1.06 7.50 18.33
C PHE A 148 -2.53 7.16 18.56
N GLN A 149 -2.78 5.92 18.96
CA GLN A 149 -4.11 5.47 19.39
C GLN A 149 -4.09 5.16 20.89
N ASN A 150 -5.13 5.58 21.58
CA ASN A 150 -5.32 5.22 22.98
C ASN A 150 -6.13 3.90 23.13
N ASP A 151 -6.25 3.41 24.36
CA ASP A 151 -6.98 2.18 24.69
C ASP A 151 -8.48 2.22 24.32
N ASN A 152 -9.04 3.42 24.15
CA ASN A 152 -10.43 3.59 23.71
C ASN A 152 -10.59 3.55 22.19
N GLY A 153 -9.49 3.40 21.45
CA GLY A 153 -9.48 3.36 19.98
C GLY A 153 -9.37 4.75 19.34
N SER A 154 -9.29 5.82 20.14
CA SER A 154 -9.23 7.20 19.64
C SER A 154 -7.81 7.59 19.26
N TRP A 155 -7.69 8.38 18.19
CA TRP A 155 -6.42 8.83 17.64
C TRP A 155 -6.10 10.28 17.97
N GLY A 156 -4.82 10.56 18.20
CA GLY A 156 -4.23 11.88 18.42
C GLY A 156 -2.81 11.93 17.88
N TYR A 157 -2.06 12.97 18.25
CA TYR A 157 -0.67 13.13 17.78
C TYR A 157 0.27 13.56 18.92
N ILE A 158 1.46 12.97 18.90
CA ILE A 158 2.61 13.37 19.73
C ILE A 158 3.70 14.01 18.86
N ASN A 159 4.53 14.85 19.48
CA ASN A 159 5.75 15.37 18.88
C ASN A 159 6.97 14.48 19.17
N THR A 160 8.14 14.82 18.63
CA THR A 160 9.40 14.08 18.82
C THR A 160 9.90 14.03 20.27
N SER A 161 9.41 14.89 21.15
CA SER A 161 9.65 14.81 22.60
C SER A 161 8.69 13.86 23.32
N GLY A 162 7.73 13.25 22.59
CA GLY A 162 6.69 12.39 23.14
C GLY A 162 5.56 13.15 23.83
N ASP A 163 5.45 14.48 23.63
CA ASP A 163 4.38 15.27 24.22
C ASP A 163 3.15 15.24 23.31
N THR A 164 1.96 15.03 23.90
CA THR A 164 0.70 15.09 23.18
C THR A 164 0.43 16.52 22.72
N ILE A 165 0.40 16.72 21.41
CA ILE A 165 0.09 18.00 20.76
C ILE A 165 -1.38 18.04 20.37
N VAL A 166 -1.90 16.95 19.80
CA VAL A 166 -3.31 16.83 19.45
C VAL A 166 -3.91 15.71 20.30
N PRO A 167 -4.88 16.03 21.17
CA PRO A 167 -5.56 15.03 22.00
C PRO A 167 -6.21 13.93 21.16
N ALA A 168 -6.32 12.72 21.73
CA ALA A 168 -6.93 11.57 21.07
C ALA A 168 -8.46 11.70 21.04
N ASN A 169 -8.98 12.38 20.03
CA ASN A 169 -10.40 12.68 19.83
C ASN A 169 -10.92 12.22 18.46
N TYR A 170 -10.08 11.61 17.64
CA TYR A 170 -10.44 11.21 16.28
C TYR A 170 -10.63 9.70 16.16
N SER A 171 -11.52 9.24 15.30
CA SER A 171 -11.71 7.82 15.01
C SER A 171 -10.63 7.29 14.07
N SER A 172 -9.98 8.16 13.30
CA SER A 172 -8.82 7.83 12.46
C SER A 172 -7.91 9.04 12.31
N ALA A 173 -6.59 8.80 12.23
CA ALA A 173 -5.60 9.84 12.02
C ALA A 173 -4.50 9.36 11.07
N ASN A 174 -4.17 10.17 10.09
CA ASN A 174 -3.14 9.88 9.11
C ASN A 174 -1.85 10.63 9.41
N MET A 175 -0.72 10.10 8.95
CA MET A 175 0.58 10.73 9.18
C MET A 175 0.74 12.04 8.39
N PHE A 176 1.56 12.96 8.90
CA PHE A 176 1.97 14.19 8.20
C PHE A 176 3.05 13.87 7.15
N LEU A 177 2.72 13.05 6.14
CA LEU A 177 3.73 12.47 5.24
C LEU A 177 4.41 13.49 4.34
N TYR A 178 3.63 14.34 3.68
CA TYR A 178 4.15 15.16 2.57
C TYR A 178 4.14 16.66 2.86
N ASN A 179 3.35 17.12 3.82
CA ASN A 179 3.28 18.52 4.22
C ASN A 179 2.89 18.65 5.70
N ASP A 180 2.65 19.86 6.15
CA ASP A 180 2.31 20.15 7.54
C ASP A 180 0.81 19.99 7.84
N TYR A 181 0.10 19.21 7.04
CA TYR A 181 -1.32 18.91 7.19
C TYR A 181 -1.58 17.41 7.20
N ALA A 182 -2.57 16.99 7.98
CA ALA A 182 -3.05 15.63 8.03
C ALA A 182 -4.56 15.57 7.88
N MET A 183 -5.05 14.47 7.34
CA MET A 183 -6.47 14.17 7.32
C MET A 183 -6.82 13.28 8.52
N VAL A 184 -7.87 13.64 9.23
CA VAL A 184 -8.42 12.91 10.37
C VAL A 184 -9.93 12.71 10.19
N ILE A 185 -10.50 11.72 10.87
CA ILE A 185 -11.93 11.44 10.90
C ILE A 185 -12.40 11.62 12.34
N ASP A 186 -13.46 12.40 12.54
CA ASP A 186 -14.00 12.71 13.88
C ASP A 186 -14.82 11.50 14.42
N GLU A 187 -14.67 11.19 15.74
CA GLU A 187 -15.39 10.11 16.42
C GLU A 187 -16.90 10.31 16.47
N ASN A 188 -17.35 11.56 16.59
CA ASN A 188 -18.76 11.88 16.78
C ASN A 188 -19.64 11.62 15.57
N GLN A 189 -19.09 11.07 14.48
CA GLN A 189 -19.78 10.85 13.22
C GLN A 189 -20.02 9.36 12.90
N ALA A 190 -19.71 8.46 13.82
CA ALA A 190 -19.79 7.01 13.60
C ALA A 190 -21.21 6.47 13.36
N ASN A 191 -22.26 7.30 13.43
CA ASN A 191 -23.65 6.91 13.21
C ASN A 191 -24.27 7.39 11.89
N ASP A 192 -23.53 8.19 11.09
CA ASP A 192 -24.05 8.67 9.82
C ASP A 192 -23.40 7.92 8.66
N SER A 193 -24.22 7.54 7.69
CA SER A 193 -23.79 6.93 6.42
C SER A 193 -22.84 7.83 5.61
N ILE A 194 -22.61 9.04 6.08
CA ILE A 194 -21.77 10.07 5.51
C ILE A 194 -20.64 10.35 6.50
N VAL A 195 -19.45 9.91 6.15
CA VAL A 195 -18.23 10.18 6.93
C VAL A 195 -17.73 11.57 6.57
N SER A 196 -17.53 12.42 7.57
CA SER A 196 -16.79 13.67 7.37
C SER A 196 -15.32 13.46 7.67
N PHE A 197 -14.48 14.02 6.84
CA PHE A 197 -13.05 14.10 7.09
C PHE A 197 -12.65 15.54 7.44
N THR A 198 -11.66 15.67 8.28
CA THR A 198 -11.16 16.97 8.74
C THR A 198 -9.68 17.10 8.40
N ILE A 199 -9.30 18.22 7.82
CA ILE A 199 -7.90 18.59 7.59
C ILE A 199 -7.44 19.43 8.77
N ILE A 200 -6.35 19.00 9.39
CA ILE A 200 -5.73 19.72 10.52
C ILE A 200 -4.28 20.08 10.22
N ASP A 201 -3.78 21.13 10.84
CA ASP A 201 -2.34 21.42 10.90
C ASP A 201 -1.67 20.68 12.07
N LYS A 202 -0.34 20.81 12.21
CA LYS A 202 0.44 20.16 13.28
C LYS A 202 0.05 20.60 14.69
N ALA A 203 -0.59 21.75 14.86
CA ALA A 203 -1.10 22.21 16.15
C ALA A 203 -2.51 21.67 16.44
N GLY A 204 -3.09 20.88 15.55
CA GLY A 204 -4.46 20.38 15.65
C GLY A 204 -5.53 21.40 15.27
N LYS A 205 -5.13 22.53 14.66
CA LYS A 205 -6.08 23.53 14.18
C LYS A 205 -6.80 22.98 12.95
N VAL A 206 -8.13 22.99 13.00
CA VAL A 206 -8.97 22.62 11.87
C VAL A 206 -8.81 23.66 10.76
N MET A 207 -8.43 23.19 9.57
CA MET A 207 -8.29 23.97 8.36
C MET A 207 -9.54 23.85 7.48
N PHE A 208 -10.10 22.65 7.39
CA PHE A 208 -11.29 22.34 6.60
C PHE A 208 -11.97 21.07 7.12
N THR A 209 -13.29 21.03 7.01
CA THR A 209 -14.06 19.79 7.20
C THR A 209 -14.88 19.53 5.94
N GLY A 210 -14.66 18.39 5.31
CA GLY A 210 -15.35 17.93 4.12
C GLY A 210 -16.29 16.78 4.43
N SER A 211 -17.33 16.63 3.62
CA SER A 211 -18.25 15.49 3.69
C SER A 211 -17.95 14.49 2.58
N SER A 212 -17.95 13.20 2.89
CA SER A 212 -17.83 12.13 1.89
C SER A 212 -18.98 12.10 0.88
N ALA A 213 -20.11 12.78 1.19
CA ALA A 213 -21.21 12.97 0.24
C ALA A 213 -20.84 13.95 -0.89
N GLU A 214 -19.94 14.90 -0.64
CA GLU A 214 -19.50 15.87 -1.63
C GLU A 214 -18.13 15.54 -2.19
N TYR A 215 -17.20 15.18 -1.29
CA TYR A 215 -15.80 14.89 -1.62
C TYR A 215 -15.40 13.53 -1.07
N GLN A 216 -14.96 12.64 -1.94
CA GLN A 216 -14.43 11.34 -1.54
C GLN A 216 -12.91 11.35 -1.70
N PRO A 217 -12.13 11.42 -0.60
CA PRO A 217 -10.68 11.39 -0.67
C PRO A 217 -10.20 10.11 -1.37
N VAL A 218 -9.36 10.27 -2.38
CA VAL A 218 -8.76 9.15 -3.13
C VAL A 218 -7.68 8.48 -2.29
N GLN A 219 -7.06 9.27 -1.42
CA GLN A 219 -6.02 8.84 -0.50
C GLN A 219 -6.07 9.69 0.76
N PRO A 220 -5.57 9.16 1.90
CA PRO A 220 -5.69 9.84 3.19
C PRO A 220 -4.60 10.89 3.44
N TYR A 221 -3.87 11.35 2.45
CA TYR A 221 -2.76 12.28 2.60
C TYR A 221 -2.65 13.24 1.43
N PHE A 222 -2.01 14.37 1.68
CA PHE A 222 -1.72 15.38 0.68
C PHE A 222 -0.55 14.94 -0.21
N ILE A 223 -0.64 15.25 -1.49
CA ILE A 223 0.49 15.19 -2.43
C ILE A 223 0.59 16.55 -3.11
N ASN A 224 1.80 17.10 -3.17
CA ASN A 224 2.06 18.43 -3.77
C ASN A 224 1.20 19.55 -3.19
N GLY A 225 0.95 19.50 -1.89
CA GLY A 225 0.15 20.51 -1.21
C GLY A 225 -1.36 20.40 -1.47
N VAL A 226 -1.84 19.36 -2.14
CA VAL A 226 -3.27 19.16 -2.42
C VAL A 226 -3.72 17.76 -1.99
N LEU A 227 -4.99 17.66 -1.65
CA LEU A 227 -5.68 16.40 -1.38
C LEU A 227 -6.54 16.05 -2.60
N PRO A 228 -6.23 14.98 -3.34
CA PRO A 228 -7.07 14.53 -4.44
C PRO A 228 -8.36 13.91 -3.90
N VAL A 229 -9.49 14.34 -4.45
CA VAL A 229 -10.82 13.85 -4.07
C VAL A 229 -11.68 13.63 -5.31
N VAL A 230 -12.60 12.70 -5.24
CA VAL A 230 -13.66 12.54 -6.25
C VAL A 230 -14.85 13.39 -5.82
N LYS A 231 -15.33 14.25 -6.73
CA LYS A 231 -16.56 15.03 -6.60
C LYS A 231 -17.50 14.67 -7.75
N GLY A 232 -18.57 13.97 -7.45
CA GLY A 232 -19.43 13.38 -8.48
C GLY A 232 -18.62 12.41 -9.36
N ASP A 233 -18.57 12.65 -10.66
CA ASP A 233 -17.81 11.83 -11.63
C ASP A 233 -16.42 12.45 -11.97
N SER A 234 -15.97 13.44 -11.22
CA SER A 234 -14.75 14.19 -11.56
C SER A 234 -13.73 14.11 -10.43
N LEU A 235 -12.45 13.97 -10.82
CA LEU A 235 -11.34 14.17 -9.91
C LEU A 235 -11.08 15.66 -9.75
N VAL A 236 -11.03 16.14 -8.52
CA VAL A 236 -10.64 17.51 -8.17
C VAL A 236 -9.57 17.48 -7.08
N CYS A 237 -8.82 18.55 -6.93
CA CYS A 237 -7.83 18.69 -5.88
C CYS A 237 -8.26 19.76 -4.88
N LEU A 238 -8.19 19.47 -3.59
CA LEU A 238 -8.44 20.43 -2.52
C LEU A 238 -7.11 20.91 -1.93
N ASN A 239 -6.99 22.22 -1.73
CA ASN A 239 -5.92 22.75 -0.88
C ASN A 239 -6.26 22.52 0.61
N PRO A 240 -5.34 22.78 1.56
CA PRO A 240 -5.62 22.57 2.99
C PRO A 240 -6.83 23.32 3.52
N GLU A 241 -7.21 24.44 2.93
CA GLU A 241 -8.40 25.22 3.28
C GLU A 241 -9.69 24.70 2.61
N GLY A 242 -9.63 23.55 1.93
CA GLY A 242 -10.77 22.91 1.28
C GLY A 242 -11.23 23.58 -0.01
N LYS A 243 -10.44 24.48 -0.59
CA LYS A 243 -10.75 25.10 -1.87
C LYS A 243 -10.31 24.19 -3.01
N GLU A 244 -11.18 24.04 -3.99
CA GLU A 244 -10.80 23.38 -5.23
C GLU A 244 -9.72 24.21 -5.96
N VAL A 245 -8.64 23.54 -6.30
CA VAL A 245 -7.51 24.13 -7.02
C VAL A 245 -7.15 23.24 -8.21
N PRO A 246 -6.55 23.82 -9.27
CA PRO A 246 -6.00 22.99 -10.33
C PRO A 246 -5.05 21.94 -9.78
N ASN A 247 -5.04 20.76 -10.38
CA ASN A 247 -4.03 19.76 -10.05
C ASN A 247 -2.64 20.36 -10.33
N PRO A 248 -1.78 20.58 -9.35
CA PRO A 248 -0.49 21.25 -9.56
C PRO A 248 0.47 20.43 -10.41
N VAL A 249 0.09 19.23 -10.78
CA VAL A 249 0.94 18.22 -11.45
C VAL A 249 0.31 17.69 -12.73
N ASP A 250 -0.63 18.40 -13.29
CA ASP A 250 -1.21 18.03 -14.59
C ASP A 250 -0.27 18.39 -15.74
N ASP A 251 0.92 17.75 -15.72
CA ASP A 251 1.89 17.82 -16.82
C ASP A 251 2.03 16.47 -17.56
N SER A 252 1.15 15.50 -17.25
CA SER A 252 1.15 14.15 -17.84
C SER A 252 0.61 14.11 -19.28
N GLU A 253 -0.08 15.16 -19.75
CA GLU A 253 -0.80 15.16 -21.05
C GLU A 253 0.05 14.69 -22.24
N LYS A 254 1.34 15.03 -22.24
CA LYS A 254 2.25 14.60 -23.31
C LYS A 254 2.68 13.15 -23.16
N VAL A 255 2.85 12.69 -21.90
CA VAL A 255 3.22 11.32 -21.57
C VAL A 255 2.04 10.39 -21.86
N GLU A 256 0.81 10.78 -21.50
CA GLU A 256 -0.41 10.06 -21.88
C GLU A 256 -0.53 9.83 -23.39
N LYS A 257 -0.17 10.86 -24.18
CA LYS A 257 -0.17 10.77 -25.64
C LYS A 257 1.02 10.00 -26.22
N GLY A 258 1.98 9.57 -25.37
CA GLY A 258 3.18 8.84 -25.77
C GLY A 258 2.93 7.40 -26.22
N GLY A 259 1.72 6.87 -25.98
CA GLY A 259 1.34 5.52 -26.36
C GLY A 259 2.02 4.45 -25.50
N TYR A 260 2.19 4.74 -24.22
CA TYR A 260 2.66 3.80 -23.19
C TYR A 260 1.49 2.98 -22.65
N ASP A 261 1.77 1.78 -22.18
CA ASP A 261 0.78 0.91 -21.55
C ASP A 261 0.48 1.39 -20.13
N ASP A 262 1.50 1.94 -19.45
CA ASP A 262 1.39 2.54 -18.11
C ASP A 262 2.49 3.59 -17.90
N TYR A 263 2.29 4.49 -16.94
CA TYR A 263 3.29 5.45 -16.53
C TYR A 263 3.11 5.87 -15.07
N SER A 264 4.21 6.20 -14.42
CA SER A 264 4.22 6.75 -13.06
C SER A 264 5.19 7.91 -12.96
N ARG A 265 4.77 8.97 -12.28
CA ARG A 265 5.62 10.13 -12.06
C ARG A 265 6.57 9.87 -10.90
N THR A 266 7.85 10.17 -11.10
CA THR A 266 8.87 10.11 -10.06
C THR A 266 8.84 11.39 -9.20
N PRO A 267 9.38 11.36 -7.97
CA PRO A 267 9.52 12.55 -7.13
C PRO A 267 10.27 13.69 -7.80
N SER A 268 11.16 13.38 -8.72
CA SER A 268 11.93 14.39 -9.48
C SER A 268 11.18 15.02 -10.65
N GLY A 269 9.94 14.57 -10.91
CA GLY A 269 9.08 15.12 -11.94
C GLY A 269 9.21 14.48 -13.32
N ASP A 270 10.05 13.46 -13.47
CA ASP A 270 10.08 12.62 -14.66
C ASP A 270 9.11 11.45 -14.54
N TYR A 271 8.99 10.65 -15.58
CA TYR A 271 8.03 9.55 -15.64
C TYR A 271 8.73 8.23 -15.94
N ILE A 272 8.55 7.23 -15.08
CA ILE A 272 8.78 5.85 -15.45
C ILE A 272 7.61 5.43 -16.32
N VAL A 273 7.91 4.94 -17.51
CA VAL A 273 6.91 4.51 -18.49
C VAL A 273 7.10 3.03 -18.81
N ILE A 274 5.99 2.36 -19.07
CA ILE A 274 5.95 0.95 -19.45
C ILE A 274 5.37 0.84 -20.86
N LYS A 275 6.05 0.10 -21.71
CA LYS A 275 5.59 -0.23 -23.06
C LYS A 275 6.03 -1.64 -23.42
N ASP A 276 5.08 -2.44 -23.93
CA ASP A 276 5.33 -3.84 -24.29
C ASP A 276 6.02 -4.62 -23.15
N LYS A 277 5.59 -4.36 -21.91
CA LYS A 277 6.14 -4.93 -20.67
C LYS A 277 7.62 -4.57 -20.38
N LYS A 278 8.14 -3.54 -21.00
CA LYS A 278 9.45 -2.98 -20.69
C LYS A 278 9.32 -1.59 -20.09
N ALA A 279 10.19 -1.30 -19.15
CA ALA A 279 10.24 -0.02 -18.45
C ALA A 279 11.39 0.85 -18.96
N GLY A 280 11.14 2.14 -18.97
CA GLY A 280 12.11 3.18 -19.24
C GLY A 280 11.73 4.46 -18.51
N MET A 281 12.45 5.56 -18.74
CA MET A 281 12.13 6.84 -18.13
C MET A 281 12.08 7.95 -19.19
N VAL A 282 11.10 8.82 -19.07
CA VAL A 282 10.92 10.00 -19.94
C VAL A 282 10.74 11.25 -19.10
N ASP A 283 11.09 12.40 -19.65
CA ASP A 283 10.74 13.69 -19.06
C ASP A 283 9.26 14.05 -19.33
N LYS A 284 8.77 15.09 -18.69
CA LYS A 284 7.40 15.62 -18.90
C LYS A 284 7.08 16.03 -20.34
N ASN A 285 8.08 16.17 -21.21
CA ASN A 285 7.93 16.45 -22.63
C ASN A 285 8.00 15.20 -23.50
N ASN A 286 8.00 14.03 -22.88
CA ASN A 286 8.12 12.73 -23.54
C ASN A 286 9.48 12.45 -24.20
N LYS A 287 10.54 13.16 -23.76
CA LYS A 287 11.90 12.89 -24.17
C LYS A 287 12.44 11.70 -23.35
N VAL A 288 12.91 10.68 -24.04
CA VAL A 288 13.50 9.50 -23.37
C VAL A 288 14.78 9.91 -22.61
N LEU A 289 14.81 9.60 -21.34
CA LEU A 289 15.94 9.75 -20.42
C LEU A 289 16.65 8.40 -20.23
N ILE A 290 15.89 7.33 -20.01
CA ILE A 290 16.36 5.96 -19.93
C ILE A 290 15.58 5.14 -20.97
N PRO A 291 16.27 4.38 -21.85
CA PRO A 291 15.61 3.55 -22.86
C PRO A 291 14.58 2.57 -22.27
N ILE A 292 13.49 2.31 -23.02
CA ILE A 292 12.43 1.40 -22.59
C ILE A 292 12.85 -0.04 -22.94
N GLU A 293 13.75 -0.60 -22.14
CA GLU A 293 14.35 -1.91 -22.39
C GLU A 293 14.52 -2.75 -21.14
N HIS A 294 14.39 -2.14 -19.94
CA HIS A 294 14.45 -2.83 -18.65
C HIS A 294 13.17 -3.61 -18.37
N ASP A 295 13.27 -4.67 -17.60
CA ASP A 295 12.07 -5.40 -17.15
C ASP A 295 11.29 -4.58 -16.12
N ASN A 296 11.99 -3.78 -15.31
CA ASN A 296 11.40 -2.78 -14.45
C ASN A 296 12.43 -1.69 -14.07
N LEU A 297 11.91 -0.54 -13.66
CA LEU A 297 12.67 0.55 -13.04
C LEU A 297 11.99 0.96 -11.74
N ILE A 298 12.77 1.09 -10.67
CA ILE A 298 12.26 1.46 -9.35
C ILE A 298 13.03 2.68 -8.87
N ASP A 299 12.32 3.77 -8.67
CA ASP A 299 12.93 4.99 -8.10
C ASP A 299 13.18 4.78 -6.60
N ILE A 300 14.40 5.04 -6.15
CA ILE A 300 14.77 4.90 -4.74
C ILE A 300 14.62 6.25 -4.02
N ASN A 301 15.15 7.32 -4.62
CA ASN A 301 15.26 8.63 -3.95
C ASN A 301 15.22 9.82 -4.91
N GLY A 302 14.74 9.64 -6.13
CA GLY A 302 14.70 10.67 -7.18
C GLY A 302 16.01 10.84 -7.94
N GLU A 303 17.14 10.31 -7.46
CA GLU A 303 18.46 10.37 -8.12
C GLU A 303 19.01 9.01 -8.51
N ARG A 304 18.57 7.98 -7.83
CA ARG A 304 19.00 6.59 -8.03
C ARG A 304 17.80 5.71 -8.29
N LEU A 305 17.95 4.82 -9.23
CA LEU A 305 16.94 3.81 -9.55
C LEU A 305 17.58 2.41 -9.45
N ILE A 306 16.73 1.42 -9.25
CA ILE A 306 17.06 0.02 -9.45
C ILE A 306 16.59 -0.36 -10.85
N ALA A 307 17.51 -0.79 -11.68
CA ALA A 307 17.17 -1.43 -12.95
C ALA A 307 17.06 -2.95 -12.73
N VAL A 308 16.00 -3.52 -13.28
CA VAL A 308 15.65 -4.93 -13.17
C VAL A 308 15.84 -5.61 -14.52
N GLU A 309 16.58 -6.71 -14.55
CA GLU A 309 16.84 -7.53 -15.73
C GLU A 309 16.70 -9.01 -15.36
N GLY A 310 15.52 -9.57 -15.57
CA GLY A 310 15.16 -10.89 -15.03
C GLY A 310 15.22 -10.91 -13.52
N ASP A 311 16.01 -11.80 -12.95
CA ASP A 311 16.21 -11.93 -11.51
C ASP A 311 17.45 -11.14 -11.01
N ILE A 312 18.01 -10.29 -11.85
CA ILE A 312 19.21 -9.51 -11.52
C ILE A 312 18.86 -8.03 -11.47
N TYR A 313 19.27 -7.38 -10.39
CA TYR A 313 19.03 -5.99 -10.11
C TYR A 313 20.37 -5.27 -9.94
N HIS A 314 20.42 -3.99 -10.32
CA HIS A 314 21.57 -3.13 -10.10
C HIS A 314 21.16 -1.67 -10.00
N ILE A 315 22.02 -0.85 -9.41
CA ILE A 315 21.76 0.59 -9.27
C ILE A 315 22.17 1.33 -10.54
N ILE A 316 21.32 2.23 -10.98
CA ILE A 316 21.59 3.18 -12.07
C ILE A 316 21.33 4.62 -11.61
N ASP A 317 21.94 5.56 -12.31
CA ASP A 317 21.61 6.98 -12.19
C ASP A 317 20.41 7.37 -13.09
N ARG A 318 19.98 8.60 -13.02
CA ARG A 318 18.85 9.12 -13.83
C ARG A 318 19.14 9.18 -15.34
N ASN A 319 20.37 8.96 -15.78
CA ASN A 319 20.74 8.89 -17.18
C ASN A 319 20.86 7.43 -17.66
N GLY A 320 20.54 6.47 -16.80
CA GLY A 320 20.67 5.04 -17.11
C GLY A 320 22.10 4.49 -16.94
N ASN A 321 23.03 5.27 -16.41
CA ASN A 321 24.39 4.76 -16.20
C ASN A 321 24.46 3.92 -14.93
N ALA A 322 25.12 2.76 -15.00
CA ALA A 322 25.33 1.92 -13.83
C ALA A 322 26.16 2.65 -12.75
N VAL A 323 25.72 2.52 -11.49
CA VAL A 323 26.41 3.01 -10.30
C VAL A 323 27.08 1.83 -9.61
N GLY A 324 28.39 1.73 -9.74
CA GLY A 324 29.13 0.54 -9.29
C GLY A 324 28.89 -0.69 -10.16
N ASN A 325 29.30 -1.85 -9.64
CA ASN A 325 29.18 -3.14 -10.36
C ASN A 325 28.44 -4.20 -9.55
N VAL A 326 27.80 -3.81 -8.44
CA VAL A 326 27.12 -4.74 -7.53
C VAL A 326 25.83 -5.20 -8.17
N LYS A 327 25.62 -6.52 -8.17
CA LYS A 327 24.40 -7.18 -8.61
C LYS A 327 23.74 -7.87 -7.43
N PHE A 328 22.46 -7.74 -7.33
CA PHE A 328 21.64 -8.35 -6.29
C PHE A 328 20.35 -8.91 -6.89
N ASN A 329 19.67 -9.76 -6.16
CA ASN A 329 18.42 -10.40 -6.59
C ASN A 329 17.25 -10.06 -5.68
N ASN A 330 17.49 -9.31 -4.60
CA ASN A 330 16.46 -8.81 -3.71
C ASN A 330 16.93 -7.50 -3.05
N ALA A 331 15.97 -6.64 -2.70
CA ALA A 331 16.22 -5.39 -1.98
C ALA A 331 15.04 -5.05 -1.08
N HIS A 332 15.33 -4.50 0.11
CA HIS A 332 14.30 -3.98 1.00
C HIS A 332 14.25 -2.45 0.85
N VAL A 333 13.43 -2.01 -0.07
CA VAL A 333 13.13 -0.59 -0.30
C VAL A 333 12.11 -0.13 0.72
N SER A 334 12.14 1.14 1.14
CA SER A 334 11.27 1.69 2.18
C SER A 334 9.78 1.38 1.93
N GLU A 335 9.14 0.71 2.87
CA GLU A 335 7.70 0.44 2.83
C GLU A 335 6.88 1.73 2.88
N ASP A 336 7.44 2.78 3.47
CA ASP A 336 6.80 4.08 3.66
C ASP A 336 7.07 5.07 2.51
N ASN A 337 7.88 4.69 1.54
CA ASN A 337 8.04 5.43 0.30
C ASN A 337 7.02 4.92 -0.72
N PRO A 338 5.90 5.63 -0.95
CA PRO A 338 4.86 5.18 -1.87
C PRO A 338 5.34 5.07 -3.32
N TYR A 339 6.53 5.59 -3.63
CA TYR A 339 7.15 5.50 -4.95
C TYR A 339 8.12 4.32 -5.06
N ALA A 340 8.74 3.91 -3.96
CA ALA A 340 9.75 2.86 -3.95
C ALA A 340 9.20 1.46 -3.64
N THR A 341 8.07 1.34 -2.95
CA THR A 341 7.51 0.05 -2.50
C THR A 341 6.84 -0.77 -3.59
N ARG A 342 6.64 -0.23 -4.77
CA ARG A 342 5.84 -0.89 -5.80
C ARG A 342 6.59 -1.87 -6.69
N GLY A 343 7.89 -2.02 -6.52
CA GLY A 343 8.71 -2.79 -7.43
C GLY A 343 9.17 -4.16 -6.95
N PHE A 344 9.05 -4.46 -5.65
CA PHE A 344 9.47 -5.74 -5.10
C PHE A 344 8.31 -6.42 -4.39
N ILE A 345 7.81 -7.50 -4.98
CA ILE A 345 6.91 -8.43 -4.32
C ILE A 345 7.60 -9.78 -4.29
N ASP A 346 7.81 -10.29 -3.09
CA ASP A 346 8.11 -11.70 -2.91
C ASP A 346 6.89 -12.51 -3.37
N THR A 347 7.02 -13.13 -4.53
CA THR A 347 5.92 -13.85 -5.18
C THR A 347 5.49 -15.10 -4.39
N ASP A 348 6.36 -15.69 -3.56
CA ASP A 348 6.01 -16.79 -2.67
C ASP A 348 5.20 -16.29 -1.48
N LEU A 349 5.62 -15.17 -0.88
CA LEU A 349 4.89 -14.53 0.22
C LEU A 349 3.54 -13.99 -0.28
N ALA A 350 3.50 -13.36 -1.44
CA ALA A 350 2.26 -12.87 -2.04
C ALA A 350 1.28 -14.01 -2.33
N ALA A 351 1.74 -15.11 -2.92
CA ALA A 351 0.92 -16.29 -3.16
C ALA A 351 0.43 -16.91 -1.83
N ALA A 352 1.31 -17.05 -0.84
CA ALA A 352 0.95 -17.58 0.47
C ALA A 352 -0.08 -16.69 1.17
N SER A 353 0.11 -15.37 1.17
CA SER A 353 -0.83 -14.40 1.75
C SER A 353 -2.19 -14.44 1.06
N LEU A 354 -2.21 -14.50 -0.27
CA LEU A 354 -3.45 -14.63 -1.04
C LEU A 354 -4.20 -15.93 -0.70
N MET A 355 -3.47 -17.05 -0.56
CA MET A 355 -4.01 -18.34 -0.16
C MET A 355 -4.61 -18.36 1.24
N MET A 356 -4.24 -17.42 2.13
CA MET A 356 -4.84 -17.30 3.46
C MET A 356 -6.22 -16.62 3.43
N LEU A 357 -6.57 -15.93 2.36
CA LEU A 357 -7.80 -15.15 2.25
C LEU A 357 -9.03 -15.99 1.87
N PHE A 358 -8.87 -17.25 1.50
CA PHE A 358 -9.98 -18.13 1.11
C PHE A 358 -9.75 -19.60 1.49
N ASP A 359 -10.84 -20.33 1.57
CA ASP A 359 -10.91 -21.78 1.67
C ASP A 359 -12.06 -22.32 0.77
N GLU A 360 -12.42 -23.61 0.90
CA GLU A 360 -13.47 -24.25 0.08
C GLU A 360 -14.86 -23.62 0.25
N THR A 361 -15.12 -22.92 1.32
CA THR A 361 -16.45 -22.47 1.72
C THR A 361 -16.56 -20.96 1.88
N SER A 362 -15.44 -20.25 1.95
CA SER A 362 -15.40 -18.83 2.29
C SER A 362 -14.23 -18.10 1.63
N ALA A 363 -14.39 -16.80 1.44
CA ALA A 363 -13.33 -15.90 1.05
C ALA A 363 -13.42 -14.58 1.80
N CYS A 364 -12.30 -14.10 2.34
CA CYS A 364 -12.20 -12.85 3.10
C CYS A 364 -13.27 -12.75 4.21
N GLY A 365 -13.51 -13.86 4.92
CA GLY A 365 -14.50 -13.92 6.00
C GLY A 365 -15.96 -14.06 5.56
N ALA A 366 -16.27 -13.95 4.26
CA ALA A 366 -17.62 -14.13 3.74
C ALA A 366 -17.83 -15.54 3.18
N ASN A 367 -19.03 -16.07 3.33
CA ASN A 367 -19.51 -17.32 2.74
C ASN A 367 -20.86 -17.10 2.03
N ALA A 368 -21.39 -18.17 1.42
CA ALA A 368 -22.65 -18.13 0.66
C ALA A 368 -23.90 -17.65 1.43
N ASN A 369 -23.84 -17.62 2.75
CA ASN A 369 -24.95 -17.15 3.59
C ASN A 369 -24.69 -15.77 4.20
N THR A 370 -23.49 -15.22 4.00
CA THR A 370 -23.10 -13.92 4.57
C THR A 370 -23.92 -12.80 3.94
N THR A 371 -24.62 -12.05 4.77
CA THR A 371 -25.39 -10.87 4.38
C THR A 371 -24.63 -9.58 4.65
N LEU A 372 -25.11 -8.46 4.11
CA LEU A 372 -24.58 -7.14 4.44
C LEU A 372 -24.64 -6.86 5.95
N MET A 373 -25.69 -7.33 6.63
CA MET A 373 -25.84 -7.20 8.08
C MET A 373 -24.71 -7.93 8.82
N ASP A 374 -24.38 -9.15 8.40
CA ASP A 374 -23.31 -9.94 9.03
C ASP A 374 -21.94 -9.29 8.85
N MET A 375 -21.77 -8.55 7.77
CA MET A 375 -20.49 -7.86 7.48
C MET A 375 -20.30 -6.60 8.32
N ASN A 376 -21.31 -6.05 8.94
CA ASN A 376 -21.23 -4.77 9.66
C ASN A 376 -20.14 -4.76 10.75
N GLY A 377 -19.89 -5.91 11.40
CA GLY A 377 -18.80 -6.05 12.38
C GLY A 377 -17.39 -6.31 11.76
N MET A 378 -17.32 -6.49 10.44
CA MET A 378 -16.07 -6.81 9.72
C MET A 378 -15.56 -5.62 8.88
N LEU A 379 -16.39 -4.56 8.77
CA LEU A 379 -16.06 -3.41 7.93
C LEU A 379 -14.92 -2.59 8.56
N SER A 380 -13.86 -2.38 7.78
CA SER A 380 -12.87 -1.37 8.13
C SER A 380 -13.44 0.04 7.89
N THR A 381 -12.84 1.04 8.53
CA THR A 381 -13.18 2.46 8.30
C THR A 381 -13.01 2.90 6.84
N ASP A 382 -12.24 2.13 6.06
CA ASP A 382 -11.94 2.40 4.66
C ASP A 382 -12.89 1.67 3.70
N ALA A 383 -13.89 0.93 4.23
CA ALA A 383 -14.90 0.29 3.41
C ALA A 383 -15.77 1.33 2.70
N ARG A 384 -16.09 1.09 1.42
CA ARG A 384 -16.88 1.99 0.57
C ARG A 384 -18.01 1.24 -0.11
N MET A 385 -19.21 1.84 -0.06
CA MET A 385 -20.39 1.42 -0.83
C MET A 385 -20.90 2.61 -1.62
N TYR A 386 -21.32 2.35 -2.84
CA TYR A 386 -21.88 3.39 -3.70
C TYR A 386 -23.38 3.16 -3.89
N ALA A 387 -24.16 4.22 -3.83
CA ALA A 387 -25.60 4.15 -4.09
C ALA A 387 -25.85 3.62 -5.52
N GLY A 388 -26.85 2.75 -5.66
CA GLY A 388 -27.13 2.04 -6.91
C GLY A 388 -26.11 0.92 -7.23
N SER A 389 -25.25 0.57 -6.30
CA SER A 389 -24.26 -0.49 -6.45
C SER A 389 -24.66 -1.75 -5.66
N ASN A 390 -24.23 -2.89 -6.16
CA ASN A 390 -24.28 -4.16 -5.44
C ASN A 390 -22.88 -4.55 -4.88
N THR A 391 -21.99 -3.58 -4.72
CA THR A 391 -20.60 -3.84 -4.38
C THR A 391 -20.17 -3.03 -3.17
N LEU A 392 -19.54 -3.71 -2.22
CA LEU A 392 -18.80 -3.13 -1.10
C LEU A 392 -17.30 -3.28 -1.41
N VAL A 393 -16.55 -2.21 -1.35
CA VAL A 393 -15.09 -2.18 -1.59
C VAL A 393 -14.37 -1.95 -0.28
N MET A 394 -13.39 -2.77 0.03
CA MET A 394 -12.60 -2.68 1.26
C MET A 394 -11.11 -2.87 0.96
N PRO A 395 -10.27 -1.83 1.14
CA PRO A 395 -8.82 -1.99 1.13
C PRO A 395 -8.34 -2.83 2.32
N GLN A 396 -7.45 -3.78 2.09
CA GLN A 396 -6.85 -4.62 3.12
C GLN A 396 -5.39 -4.94 2.77
N GLY A 397 -4.46 -4.21 3.38
CA GLY A 397 -3.04 -4.33 3.06
C GLY A 397 -2.79 -4.07 1.56
N PRO A 398 -2.09 -4.97 0.85
CA PRO A 398 -1.83 -4.81 -0.58
C PRO A 398 -3.04 -5.13 -1.46
N TYR A 399 -4.17 -5.54 -0.88
CA TYR A 399 -5.35 -6.00 -1.61
C TYR A 399 -6.45 -4.97 -1.59
N ILE A 400 -7.22 -4.96 -2.68
CA ILE A 400 -8.55 -4.35 -2.73
C ILE A 400 -9.54 -5.50 -2.80
N ILE A 401 -10.38 -5.63 -1.77
CA ILE A 401 -11.40 -6.66 -1.68
C ILE A 401 -12.73 -6.04 -2.07
N GLN A 402 -13.43 -6.67 -2.99
CA GLN A 402 -14.77 -6.27 -3.41
C GLN A 402 -15.74 -7.40 -3.11
N TYR A 403 -16.69 -7.16 -2.24
CA TYR A 403 -17.82 -8.06 -2.00
C TYR A 403 -18.93 -7.65 -2.95
N VAL A 404 -19.28 -8.53 -3.86
CA VAL A 404 -20.37 -8.33 -4.81
C VAL A 404 -21.58 -9.10 -4.30
N PHE A 405 -22.69 -8.42 -4.13
CA PHE A 405 -23.91 -9.00 -3.58
C PHE A 405 -24.88 -9.40 -4.69
N ASP A 406 -25.82 -10.28 -4.34
CA ASP A 406 -26.85 -10.81 -5.24
C ASP A 406 -27.84 -9.72 -5.71
N ARG A 407 -27.87 -8.57 -5.02
CA ARG A 407 -28.72 -7.41 -5.31
C ARG A 407 -28.06 -6.11 -4.87
N GLU A 408 -28.67 -5.00 -5.21
CA GLU A 408 -28.25 -3.66 -4.79
C GLU A 408 -28.21 -3.55 -3.26
N VAL A 409 -27.10 -3.06 -2.72
CA VAL A 409 -26.88 -2.94 -1.26
C VAL A 409 -27.15 -1.55 -0.71
N ALA A 410 -27.07 -0.52 -1.55
CA ALA A 410 -27.32 0.86 -1.15
C ALA A 410 -28.10 1.59 -2.24
N THR A 411 -29.23 2.19 -1.87
CA THR A 411 -30.08 2.98 -2.76
C THR A 411 -30.13 4.42 -2.26
N ALA A 412 -29.80 5.39 -3.14
CA ALA A 412 -29.92 6.80 -2.79
C ALA A 412 -31.37 7.17 -2.52
N ASN A 413 -31.62 7.87 -1.42
CA ASN A 413 -32.95 8.41 -1.14
C ASN A 413 -33.25 9.62 -2.05
N ALA A 414 -34.52 9.97 -2.16
CA ALA A 414 -34.99 11.03 -3.07
C ALA A 414 -34.38 12.41 -2.77
N ASP A 415 -33.90 12.65 -1.57
CA ASP A 415 -33.22 13.88 -1.14
C ASP A 415 -31.72 13.91 -1.52
N SER A 416 -31.19 12.80 -2.04
CA SER A 416 -29.77 12.62 -2.39
C SER A 416 -28.78 12.87 -1.24
N THR A 417 -29.27 13.00 0.00
CA THR A 417 -28.43 13.27 1.19
C THR A 417 -28.26 12.05 2.08
N SER A 418 -29.02 10.98 1.85
CA SER A 418 -28.99 9.74 2.61
C SER A 418 -29.16 8.53 1.69
N ALA A 419 -28.78 7.36 2.18
CA ALA A 419 -28.97 6.10 1.48
C ALA A 419 -29.71 5.10 2.38
N SER A 420 -30.55 4.27 1.75
CA SER A 420 -31.15 3.11 2.38
C SER A 420 -30.32 1.88 2.08
N PHE A 421 -30.07 1.04 3.08
CA PHE A 421 -29.27 -0.19 2.95
C PHE A 421 -30.15 -1.44 2.92
N ASN A 422 -29.83 -2.35 2.03
CA ASN A 422 -30.45 -3.67 1.96
C ASN A 422 -29.61 -4.67 2.75
N TYR A 423 -29.85 -4.75 4.03
CA TYR A 423 -29.08 -5.59 4.96
C TYR A 423 -29.21 -7.09 4.71
N ASP A 424 -30.23 -7.54 3.99
CA ASP A 424 -30.46 -8.96 3.64
C ASP A 424 -29.78 -9.36 2.31
N ALA A 425 -29.13 -8.43 1.61
CA ALA A 425 -28.38 -8.74 0.42
C ALA A 425 -27.22 -9.71 0.76
N LYS A 426 -27.12 -10.81 0.02
CA LYS A 426 -26.12 -11.86 0.25
C LYS A 426 -24.93 -11.70 -0.65
N VAL A 427 -23.76 -12.06 -0.14
CA VAL A 427 -22.52 -12.08 -0.94
C VAL A 427 -22.64 -13.17 -2.00
N ASP A 428 -22.56 -12.79 -3.26
CA ASP A 428 -22.53 -13.67 -4.44
C ASP A 428 -21.11 -14.10 -4.80
N ARG A 429 -20.18 -13.14 -4.77
CA ARG A 429 -18.76 -13.38 -5.03
C ARG A 429 -17.88 -12.36 -4.33
N VAL A 430 -16.63 -12.75 -4.13
CA VAL A 430 -15.55 -11.87 -3.64
C VAL A 430 -14.50 -11.72 -4.73
N ILE A 431 -14.08 -10.48 -5.01
CA ILE A 431 -13.00 -10.17 -5.92
C ILE A 431 -11.84 -9.63 -5.09
N ILE A 432 -10.70 -10.29 -5.14
CA ILE A 432 -9.47 -9.88 -4.46
C ILE A 432 -8.53 -9.39 -5.54
N SER A 433 -8.22 -8.12 -5.54
CA SER A 433 -7.34 -7.49 -6.54
C SER A 433 -6.06 -6.99 -5.92
N MET A 434 -4.94 -7.14 -6.62
CA MET A 434 -3.62 -6.61 -6.26
C MET A 434 -3.08 -5.81 -7.45
N ASN A 435 -2.65 -4.58 -7.18
CA ASN A 435 -2.01 -3.75 -8.19
C ASN A 435 -0.51 -4.09 -8.27
N LEU A 436 -0.07 -4.58 -9.41
CA LEU A 436 1.28 -5.01 -9.73
C LEU A 436 1.90 -4.22 -10.90
N ASN A 437 1.33 -3.07 -11.24
CA ASN A 437 1.74 -2.25 -12.39
C ASN A 437 3.23 -1.89 -12.39
N HIS A 438 3.83 -1.81 -11.21
CA HIS A 438 5.24 -1.44 -11.04
C HIS A 438 6.14 -2.64 -10.71
N CYS A 439 5.61 -3.85 -10.83
CA CYS A 439 6.38 -5.07 -10.63
C CYS A 439 6.95 -5.60 -11.96
N PRO A 440 8.03 -6.38 -11.94
CA PRO A 440 8.57 -7.02 -13.14
C PRO A 440 7.51 -7.79 -13.94
N ALA A 441 7.65 -7.82 -15.25
CA ALA A 441 6.67 -8.37 -16.19
C ALA A 441 6.23 -9.83 -15.93
N ASN A 442 7.00 -10.59 -15.17
CA ASN A 442 6.71 -11.98 -14.82
C ASN A 442 6.10 -12.13 -13.42
N THR A 443 5.83 -11.04 -12.71
CA THR A 443 5.36 -11.09 -11.31
C THR A 443 3.96 -11.67 -11.25
N GLU A 444 3.01 -11.21 -12.08
CA GLU A 444 1.65 -11.72 -12.09
C GLU A 444 1.59 -13.20 -12.45
N PRO A 445 2.20 -13.65 -13.57
CA PRO A 445 2.25 -15.06 -13.91
C PRO A 445 2.90 -15.92 -12.81
N ALA A 446 3.96 -15.42 -12.17
CA ALA A 446 4.62 -16.15 -11.10
C ALA A 446 3.71 -16.34 -9.88
N ILE A 447 2.99 -15.30 -9.45
CA ILE A 447 2.01 -15.41 -8.35
C ILE A 447 0.87 -16.35 -8.74
N VAL A 448 0.27 -16.17 -9.91
CA VAL A 448 -0.83 -17.01 -10.40
C VAL A 448 -0.40 -18.48 -10.43
N ASN A 449 0.73 -18.82 -11.05
CA ASN A 449 1.23 -20.19 -11.12
C ASN A 449 1.47 -20.80 -9.74
N LYS A 450 2.00 -20.01 -8.78
CA LYS A 450 2.22 -20.47 -7.41
C LYS A 450 0.92 -20.71 -6.65
N VAL A 451 -0.09 -19.87 -6.83
CA VAL A 451 -1.42 -20.09 -6.26
C VAL A 451 -2.05 -21.32 -6.89
N GLU A 452 -2.11 -21.42 -8.22
CA GLU A 452 -2.70 -22.56 -8.93
C GLU A 452 -2.07 -23.90 -8.53
N SER A 453 -0.74 -23.95 -8.40
CA SER A 453 -0.04 -25.17 -7.96
C SER A 453 -0.42 -25.63 -6.55
N ARG A 454 -0.94 -24.72 -5.71
CA ARG A 454 -1.31 -24.96 -4.31
C ARG A 454 -2.82 -25.13 -4.10
N LEU A 455 -3.65 -24.85 -5.09
CA LEU A 455 -5.12 -24.89 -4.94
C LEU A 455 -5.64 -26.26 -4.51
N GLY A 456 -5.00 -27.34 -4.95
CA GLY A 456 -5.34 -28.70 -4.50
C GLY A 456 -5.22 -28.89 -3.00
N THR A 457 -4.32 -28.19 -2.32
CA THR A 457 -4.18 -28.21 -0.84
C THR A 457 -5.34 -27.51 -0.12
N LYS A 458 -6.11 -26.73 -0.87
CA LYS A 458 -7.28 -25.97 -0.43
C LYS A 458 -8.60 -26.62 -0.95
N GLY A 459 -8.56 -27.84 -1.46
CA GLY A 459 -9.74 -28.55 -1.93
C GLY A 459 -10.27 -28.15 -3.30
N PHE A 460 -9.54 -27.28 -4.05
CA PHE A 460 -9.95 -26.88 -5.39
C PHE A 460 -9.34 -27.74 -6.47
N VAL A 461 -10.13 -28.13 -7.44
CA VAL A 461 -9.75 -28.94 -8.60
C VAL A 461 -10.00 -28.14 -9.88
N PHE A 462 -9.06 -28.17 -10.81
CA PHE A 462 -9.23 -27.54 -12.11
C PHE A 462 -10.42 -28.16 -12.85
N ALA A 463 -11.36 -27.34 -13.26
CA ALA A 463 -12.56 -27.75 -14.00
C ALA A 463 -12.39 -27.51 -15.51
N ARG A 464 -12.31 -26.23 -15.95
CA ARG A 464 -12.12 -25.79 -17.34
C ARG A 464 -11.81 -24.30 -17.40
N ASP A 465 -11.25 -23.84 -18.48
CA ASP A 465 -11.11 -22.41 -18.83
C ASP A 465 -10.56 -21.53 -17.68
N GLY A 466 -9.58 -22.04 -16.92
CA GLY A 466 -9.01 -21.32 -15.76
C GLY A 466 -9.92 -21.28 -14.54
N ILE A 467 -10.99 -22.09 -14.50
CA ILE A 467 -11.90 -22.21 -13.36
C ILE A 467 -11.49 -23.41 -12.51
N PHE A 468 -11.38 -23.19 -11.21
CA PHE A 468 -11.14 -24.21 -10.19
C PHE A 468 -12.37 -24.32 -9.30
N CYS A 469 -12.84 -25.52 -9.03
CA CYS A 469 -14.05 -25.79 -8.25
C CYS A 469 -13.74 -26.61 -7.00
N SER A 470 -14.49 -26.35 -5.93
CA SER A 470 -14.52 -27.18 -4.72
C SER A 470 -15.73 -28.13 -4.72
N ASP A 471 -15.70 -29.11 -3.82
CA ASP A 471 -16.86 -29.99 -3.57
C ASP A 471 -18.05 -29.25 -2.92
N TYR A 472 -17.84 -28.04 -2.43
CA TYR A 472 -18.86 -27.21 -1.77
C TYR A 472 -19.56 -26.22 -2.71
N LEU A 473 -19.47 -26.43 -4.01
CA LEU A 473 -20.08 -25.60 -5.04
C LEU A 473 -19.51 -24.17 -5.13
N SER A 474 -18.41 -23.89 -4.48
CA SER A 474 -17.65 -22.68 -4.72
C SER A 474 -16.70 -22.87 -5.90
N ALA A 475 -16.37 -21.77 -6.55
CA ALA A 475 -15.39 -21.77 -7.63
C ALA A 475 -14.52 -20.53 -7.55
N LEU A 476 -13.32 -20.63 -8.10
CA LEU A 476 -12.46 -19.48 -8.27
C LEU A 476 -11.83 -19.45 -9.66
N THR A 477 -11.54 -18.26 -10.11
CA THR A 477 -10.73 -18.01 -11.30
C THR A 477 -9.74 -16.88 -11.00
N MET A 478 -8.61 -16.90 -11.69
CA MET A 478 -7.61 -15.86 -11.62
C MET A 478 -7.34 -15.29 -12.99
N GLY A 479 -7.02 -14.01 -12.99
CA GLY A 479 -6.65 -13.31 -14.21
C GLY A 479 -5.79 -12.11 -13.88
N TYR A 480 -5.14 -11.57 -14.89
CA TYR A 480 -4.43 -10.30 -14.81
C TYR A 480 -4.65 -9.51 -16.09
N ASP A 481 -4.83 -8.21 -15.93
CA ASP A 481 -4.93 -7.25 -17.03
C ASP A 481 -4.29 -5.94 -16.57
N LYS A 482 -3.46 -5.37 -17.44
CA LYS A 482 -2.81 -4.06 -17.21
C LYS A 482 -2.18 -3.93 -15.82
N GLY A 483 -1.43 -4.94 -15.38
CA GLY A 483 -0.74 -4.93 -14.10
C GLY A 483 -1.62 -5.07 -12.86
N VAL A 484 -2.88 -5.39 -13.03
CA VAL A 484 -3.78 -5.75 -11.92
C VAL A 484 -4.06 -7.24 -11.98
N MET A 485 -3.64 -7.96 -10.94
CA MET A 485 -4.03 -9.35 -10.73
C MET A 485 -5.35 -9.39 -9.95
N SER A 486 -6.26 -10.25 -10.35
CA SER A 486 -7.52 -10.45 -9.65
C SER A 486 -7.80 -11.95 -9.47
N LEU A 487 -8.21 -12.32 -8.25
CA LEU A 487 -8.82 -13.59 -7.92
C LEU A 487 -10.31 -13.33 -7.70
N ILE A 488 -11.16 -14.05 -8.42
CA ILE A 488 -12.61 -13.99 -8.27
C ILE A 488 -13.07 -15.30 -7.63
N TYR A 489 -13.63 -15.19 -6.44
CA TYR A 489 -14.20 -16.31 -5.71
C TYR A 489 -15.72 -16.24 -5.77
N TYR A 490 -16.36 -17.26 -6.38
CA TYR A 490 -17.80 -17.40 -6.50
C TYR A 490 -18.34 -18.23 -5.33
N MET A 491 -19.33 -17.71 -4.61
CA MET A 491 -20.00 -18.38 -3.49
C MET A 491 -20.90 -19.53 -3.95
N HIS A 492 -21.49 -19.38 -5.15
CA HIS A 492 -22.35 -20.38 -5.78
C HIS A 492 -21.93 -20.56 -7.22
N PHE A 493 -21.51 -21.76 -7.56
CA PHE A 493 -21.18 -22.11 -8.94
C PHE A 493 -22.18 -23.18 -9.43
N ASN A 494 -23.16 -22.76 -10.23
CA ASN A 494 -24.31 -23.58 -10.66
C ASN A 494 -24.06 -24.39 -11.96
N GLU A 495 -22.83 -24.47 -12.45
CA GLU A 495 -22.57 -25.33 -13.60
C GLU A 495 -22.19 -26.74 -13.14
N SER A 496 -22.81 -27.75 -13.79
CA SER A 496 -22.45 -29.15 -13.59
C SER A 496 -20.98 -29.36 -13.92
N VAL A 497 -20.16 -29.41 -12.89
CA VAL A 497 -18.74 -29.79 -13.03
C VAL A 497 -18.71 -31.22 -13.56
N PRO A 498 -17.98 -31.50 -14.64
CA PRO A 498 -17.75 -32.89 -15.06
C PRO A 498 -16.99 -33.57 -13.90
N GLN A 499 -17.62 -34.56 -13.28
CA GLN A 499 -16.96 -35.35 -12.26
C GLN A 499 -15.63 -35.85 -12.80
N ALA A 500 -14.53 -35.42 -12.22
CA ALA A 500 -13.23 -35.97 -12.52
C ALA A 500 -13.33 -37.45 -12.22
N LYS A 501 -13.30 -38.29 -13.26
CA LYS A 501 -13.26 -39.73 -13.12
C LYS A 501 -12.03 -40.06 -12.27
N ASN A 502 -12.25 -40.45 -11.03
CA ASN A 502 -11.25 -41.05 -10.17
C ASN A 502 -10.59 -42.21 -10.92
N LYS A 503 -9.47 -41.98 -11.59
CA LYS A 503 -8.52 -43.03 -11.92
C LYS A 503 -7.64 -43.23 -10.67
N ARG A 504 -8.20 -43.95 -9.70
CA ARG A 504 -7.38 -44.79 -8.83
C ARG A 504 -7.09 -46.06 -9.62
N ASN A 505 -5.86 -46.19 -10.03
CA ASN A 505 -5.14 -47.47 -10.19
C ASN A 505 -3.69 -47.22 -9.85
#